data_026cd2f66180ba361e1e8c61a7fd4d64
#
_entry.id   026cd2f66180ba361e1e8c61a7fd4d64
#
_cell.length_a   1.000
_cell.length_b   1.000
_cell.length_c   1.000
_cell.angle_alpha   90.00
_cell.angle_beta   90.00
_cell.angle_gamma   90.00
#
_symmetry.space_group_name_H-M   'P 1'
#
loop_
_entity.id
_entity.type
_entity.pdbx_description
1 polymer ?
#
loop_
_entity_poly.entity_id
_entity_poly.type
_entity_poly.pdbx_seq_one_letter_code
_entity_poly.pdbx_strand_id
1 'polypeptide(L)'
;MTRYLRQGVALLLCLFMIAGGALGCVAIEEQIKAHPQTAIGAGAGAAVGLLTGGLIFGNATGTLLGGLVGALAGGVIGNVVEARSRDQASTAQQHGYSSAQGTMVKIEAVEAHPAQVRAGETVNLNLRYAVLTPNPQQTILVSERRQVFVNGSVVGDTTLQAQRPGGSWTSSQPLTLPGNAASGGYRVVMSVKAEGTEASQQTAFTVSR
;
A
#
# COMPACT_ATOMS: atom_id res chain seq x y z
N MET A 1 18.98 -52.05 17.66
CA MET A 1 18.41 -51.84 16.31
C MET A 1 17.60 -50.52 16.16
N THR A 2 17.24 -49.84 17.22
CA THR A 2 16.38 -48.61 17.19
C THR A 2 17.14 -47.28 17.05
N ARG A 3 18.45 -47.21 17.22
CA ARG A 3 19.24 -45.97 17.13
C ARG A 3 19.54 -45.55 15.67
N TYR A 4 19.79 -46.52 14.79
CA TYR A 4 20.08 -46.25 13.35
C TYR A 4 18.86 -45.82 12.57
N LEU A 5 17.66 -46.27 12.95
CA LEU A 5 16.41 -45.86 12.30
C LEU A 5 16.07 -44.40 12.55
N ARG A 6 16.37 -43.85 13.75
CA ARG A 6 16.15 -42.45 14.11
C ARG A 6 17.11 -41.49 13.41
N GLN A 7 18.35 -41.91 13.16
CA GLN A 7 19.34 -41.08 12.44
C GLN A 7 19.04 -41.04 10.93
N GLY A 8 18.55 -42.12 10.33
CA GLY A 8 18.16 -42.17 8.93
C GLY A 8 16.97 -41.26 8.59
N VAL A 9 15.96 -41.19 9.50
CA VAL A 9 14.78 -40.35 9.32
C VAL A 9 15.12 -38.84 9.43
N ALA A 10 16.04 -38.49 10.36
CA ALA A 10 16.48 -37.10 10.53
C ALA A 10 17.28 -36.60 9.32
N LEU A 11 18.10 -37.47 8.70
CA LEU A 11 18.89 -37.12 7.52
C LEU A 11 18.00 -36.97 6.26
N LEU A 12 16.95 -37.78 6.14
CA LEU A 12 15.97 -37.68 5.02
C LEU A 12 15.11 -36.42 5.11
N LEU A 13 14.75 -35.99 6.32
CA LEU A 13 14.00 -34.76 6.56
C LEU A 13 14.83 -33.50 6.26
N CYS A 14 16.13 -33.50 6.56
CA CYS A 14 17.02 -32.40 6.20
C CYS A 14 17.24 -32.28 4.69
N LEU A 15 17.31 -33.41 3.96
CA LEU A 15 17.48 -33.39 2.50
C LEU A 15 16.24 -32.87 1.78
N PHE A 16 15.03 -33.07 2.34
CA PHE A 16 13.79 -32.59 1.74
C PHE A 16 13.60 -31.07 1.91
N MET A 17 14.16 -30.47 2.96
CA MET A 17 14.14 -29.01 3.18
C MET A 17 15.08 -28.24 2.23
N ILE A 18 16.16 -28.87 1.75
CA ILE A 18 17.14 -28.22 0.85
C ILE A 18 16.64 -28.25 -0.61
N ALA A 19 15.86 -29.26 -1.00
CA ALA A 19 15.31 -29.37 -2.36
C ALA A 19 14.10 -28.45 -2.64
N GLY A 20 13.37 -28.00 -1.58
CA GLY A 20 12.22 -27.11 -1.71
C GLY A 20 12.58 -25.62 -1.87
N GLY A 21 13.80 -25.21 -1.55
CA GLY A 21 14.24 -23.81 -1.60
C GLY A 21 14.71 -23.32 -2.98
N ALA A 22 15.00 -24.21 -3.92
CA ALA A 22 15.59 -23.82 -5.22
C ALA A 22 14.56 -23.48 -6.32
N LEU A 23 13.29 -23.84 -6.17
CA LEU A 23 12.27 -23.62 -7.18
C LEU A 23 11.53 -22.28 -7.04
N GLY A 24 11.69 -21.58 -5.92
CA GLY A 24 11.06 -20.26 -5.68
C GLY A 24 11.81 -19.06 -6.27
N CYS A 25 13.12 -19.18 -6.54
CA CYS A 25 13.94 -18.04 -7.00
C CYS A 25 13.91 -17.81 -8.52
N VAL A 26 13.56 -18.81 -9.33
CA VAL A 26 13.62 -18.69 -10.80
C VAL A 26 12.46 -17.88 -11.37
N ALA A 27 11.30 -17.91 -10.73
CA ALA A 27 10.12 -17.19 -11.22
C ALA A 27 10.17 -15.66 -10.99
N ILE A 28 10.99 -15.18 -10.05
CA ILE A 28 11.13 -13.75 -9.71
C ILE A 28 12.08 -13.05 -10.69
N GLU A 29 13.10 -13.74 -11.18
CA GLU A 29 14.13 -13.13 -12.04
C GLU A 29 13.63 -12.83 -13.46
N GLU A 30 12.68 -13.60 -13.99
CA GLU A 30 12.07 -13.36 -15.29
C GLU A 30 11.09 -12.19 -15.30
N GLN A 31 10.36 -11.98 -14.20
CA GLN A 31 9.45 -10.84 -14.05
C GLN A 31 10.18 -9.49 -13.86
N ILE A 32 11.38 -9.51 -13.26
CA ILE A 32 12.24 -8.33 -13.09
C ILE A 32 12.80 -7.85 -14.44
N LYS A 33 13.10 -8.77 -15.37
CA LYS A 33 13.61 -8.43 -16.71
C LYS A 33 12.56 -7.84 -17.63
N ALA A 34 11.27 -8.18 -17.43
CA ALA A 34 10.18 -7.70 -18.30
C ALA A 34 9.76 -6.26 -17.99
N HIS A 35 9.87 -5.80 -16.73
CA HIS A 35 9.46 -4.45 -16.30
C HIS A 35 10.36 -3.90 -15.20
N PRO A 36 11.58 -3.38 -15.52
CA PRO A 36 12.56 -2.98 -14.51
C PRO A 36 12.12 -1.82 -13.62
N GLN A 37 11.23 -0.96 -14.10
CA GLN A 37 10.71 0.18 -13.30
C GLN A 37 9.60 -0.21 -12.33
N THR A 38 8.85 -1.27 -12.60
CA THR A 38 7.77 -1.77 -11.73
C THR A 38 8.32 -2.64 -10.59
N ALA A 39 9.47 -3.31 -10.81
CA ALA A 39 10.06 -4.22 -9.84
C ALA A 39 10.64 -3.50 -8.61
N ILE A 40 11.14 -2.26 -8.77
CA ILE A 40 11.71 -1.48 -7.66
C ILE A 40 10.60 -0.96 -6.73
N GLY A 41 9.44 -0.59 -7.27
CA GLY A 41 8.29 -0.15 -6.48
C GLY A 41 7.55 -1.31 -5.78
N ALA A 42 7.34 -2.42 -6.49
CA ALA A 42 6.61 -3.56 -5.98
C ALA A 42 7.38 -4.35 -4.90
N GLY A 43 8.71 -4.45 -5.02
CA GLY A 43 9.53 -5.19 -4.05
C GLY A 43 9.66 -4.49 -2.70
N ALA A 44 9.90 -3.17 -2.69
CA ALA A 44 10.06 -2.40 -1.45
C ALA A 44 8.71 -2.14 -0.76
N GLY A 45 7.65 -1.85 -1.51
CA GLY A 45 6.31 -1.61 -0.96
C GLY A 45 5.66 -2.86 -0.36
N ALA A 46 5.81 -4.02 -1.02
CA ALA A 46 5.27 -5.28 -0.52
C ALA A 46 5.96 -5.76 0.77
N ALA A 47 7.29 -5.57 0.88
CA ALA A 47 8.04 -5.95 2.08
C ALA A 47 7.68 -5.08 3.29
N VAL A 48 7.43 -3.78 3.09
CA VAL A 48 7.07 -2.85 4.17
C VAL A 48 5.60 -3.04 4.59
N GLY A 49 4.70 -3.28 3.66
CA GLY A 49 3.28 -3.59 3.95
C GLY A 49 3.10 -4.88 4.73
N LEU A 50 3.91 -5.90 4.45
CA LEU A 50 3.91 -7.18 5.18
C LEU A 50 4.34 -7.02 6.64
N LEU A 51 5.35 -6.16 6.92
CA LEU A 51 5.88 -5.97 8.27
C LEU A 51 4.92 -5.17 9.16
N THR A 52 4.23 -4.15 8.61
CA THR A 52 3.33 -3.31 9.40
C THR A 52 1.95 -3.95 9.64
N GLY A 53 1.39 -4.65 8.65
CA GLY A 53 0.12 -5.36 8.81
C GLY A 53 0.17 -6.51 9.82
N GLY A 54 1.26 -7.27 9.85
CA GLY A 54 1.45 -8.39 10.78
C GLY A 54 1.67 -7.99 12.24
N LEU A 55 2.32 -6.85 12.48
CA LEU A 55 2.62 -6.36 13.82
C LEU A 55 1.40 -5.77 14.55
N ILE A 56 0.42 -5.23 13.81
CA ILE A 56 -0.75 -4.58 14.40
C ILE A 56 -1.83 -5.60 14.77
N PHE A 57 -1.94 -6.73 14.08
CA PHE A 57 -3.07 -7.65 14.20
C PHE A 57 -2.75 -9.07 14.66
N GLY A 58 -1.48 -9.42 14.85
CA GLY A 58 -1.06 -10.65 15.51
C GLY A 58 -1.53 -11.98 14.88
N ASN A 59 -2.02 -11.98 13.65
CA ASN A 59 -2.42 -13.19 12.94
C ASN A 59 -2.00 -13.19 11.47
N ALA A 60 -1.75 -14.38 10.93
CA ALA A 60 -1.26 -14.60 9.56
C ALA A 60 -2.21 -14.06 8.46
N THR A 61 -3.49 -13.89 8.75
CA THR A 61 -4.49 -13.39 7.81
C THR A 61 -4.34 -11.88 7.57
N GLY A 62 -3.92 -11.12 8.59
CA GLY A 62 -3.63 -9.67 8.46
C GLY A 62 -2.41 -9.38 7.59
N THR A 63 -1.47 -10.31 7.51
CA THR A 63 -0.24 -10.19 6.71
C THR A 63 -0.50 -10.29 5.21
N LEU A 64 -1.51 -11.05 4.79
CA LEU A 64 -1.85 -11.27 3.38
C LEU A 64 -2.72 -10.18 2.78
N LEU A 65 -3.43 -9.40 3.59
CA LEU A 65 -4.44 -8.46 3.12
C LEU A 65 -4.10 -6.98 3.38
N GLY A 66 -2.89 -6.66 3.87
CA GLY A 66 -2.46 -5.26 4.07
C GLY A 66 -3.46 -4.42 4.89
N GLY A 67 -4.06 -5.01 5.94
CA GLY A 67 -4.75 -4.25 6.97
C GLY A 67 -6.11 -3.65 6.63
N LEU A 68 -7.02 -4.40 6.01
CA LEU A 68 -8.44 -4.05 6.07
C LEU A 68 -8.99 -4.43 7.45
N VAL A 69 -8.91 -3.50 8.38
CA VAL A 69 -9.63 -3.59 9.65
C VAL A 69 -10.97 -2.92 9.46
N GLY A 70 -12.00 -3.69 9.34
CA GLY A 70 -13.33 -3.12 9.29
C GLY A 70 -14.37 -4.06 8.69
N ALA A 71 -15.62 -3.71 8.83
CA ALA A 71 -16.79 -4.49 8.46
C ALA A 71 -17.04 -4.66 6.94
N LEU A 72 -16.04 -4.41 6.07
CA LEU A 72 -16.10 -4.88 4.68
C LEU A 72 -15.75 -6.36 4.62
N ALA A 73 -16.54 -7.19 5.31
CA ALA A 73 -16.39 -8.63 5.28
C ALA A 73 -16.49 -9.11 3.82
N GLY A 74 -15.38 -9.61 3.27
CA GLY A 74 -15.32 -10.10 1.89
C GLY A 74 -14.82 -9.10 0.84
N GLY A 75 -14.51 -7.85 1.20
CA GLY A 75 -13.81 -6.91 0.31
C GLY A 75 -12.30 -7.17 0.23
N VAL A 76 -11.68 -6.87 -0.89
CA VAL A 76 -10.24 -7.03 -1.12
C VAL A 76 -9.61 -5.70 -1.45
N ILE A 77 -8.58 -5.32 -0.70
CA ILE A 77 -7.70 -4.22 -1.09
C ILE A 77 -6.55 -4.78 -1.92
N GLY A 78 -6.40 -4.27 -3.14
CA GLY A 78 -5.32 -4.64 -4.03
C GLY A 78 -4.01 -3.93 -3.72
N ASN A 79 -2.96 -4.33 -4.43
CA ASN A 79 -1.64 -3.70 -4.33
C ASN A 79 -1.69 -2.25 -4.78
N VAL A 80 -0.95 -1.39 -4.07
CA VAL A 80 -0.81 0.01 -4.45
C VAL A 80 0.12 0.12 -5.66
N VAL A 81 -0.32 0.88 -6.66
CA VAL A 81 0.50 1.28 -7.81
C VAL A 81 0.93 2.73 -7.60
N GLU A 82 2.23 2.96 -7.66
CA GLU A 82 2.82 4.25 -7.34
C GLU A 82 3.71 4.75 -8.47
N ALA A 83 3.67 6.06 -8.70
CA ALA A 83 4.54 6.73 -9.66
C ALA A 83 4.94 8.12 -9.16
N ARG A 84 6.18 8.50 -9.39
CA ARG A 84 6.63 9.88 -9.23
C ARG A 84 6.19 10.68 -10.47
N SER A 85 5.30 11.64 -10.31
CA SER A 85 4.74 12.43 -11.40
C SER A 85 5.54 13.71 -11.70
N ARG A 86 6.26 14.25 -10.71
CA ARG A 86 7.15 15.42 -10.84
C ARG A 86 8.34 15.32 -9.89
N ASP A 87 9.45 15.92 -10.28
CA ASP A 87 10.62 16.09 -9.42
C ASP A 87 10.40 17.16 -8.34
N GLN A 88 11.34 17.27 -7.41
CA GLN A 88 11.24 18.23 -6.32
C GLN A 88 11.30 19.68 -6.79
N ALA A 89 12.14 20.02 -7.79
CA ALA A 89 12.31 21.40 -8.25
C ALA A 89 11.01 21.92 -8.84
N SER A 90 10.41 21.17 -9.77
CA SER A 90 9.12 21.50 -10.39
C SER A 90 7.97 21.53 -9.37
N THR A 91 7.98 20.63 -8.38
CA THR A 91 6.98 20.58 -7.31
C THR A 91 7.14 21.78 -6.37
N ALA A 92 8.36 22.13 -5.98
CA ALA A 92 8.66 23.29 -5.15
C ALA A 92 8.21 24.60 -5.82
N GLN A 93 8.48 24.77 -7.10
CA GLN A 93 8.02 25.92 -7.88
C GLN A 93 6.50 26.02 -7.90
N GLN A 94 5.80 24.91 -8.13
CA GLN A 94 4.34 24.88 -8.18
C GLN A 94 3.70 25.27 -6.84
N HIS A 95 4.31 24.87 -5.72
CA HIS A 95 3.78 25.14 -4.38
C HIS A 95 4.38 26.37 -3.70
N GLY A 96 5.24 27.14 -4.37
CA GLY A 96 5.93 28.27 -3.79
C GLY A 96 6.78 27.88 -2.57
N TYR A 97 7.38 26.68 -2.61
CA TYR A 97 8.14 26.13 -1.50
C TYR A 97 9.57 26.68 -1.49
N SER A 98 10.05 26.99 -0.30
CA SER A 98 11.46 27.26 -0.02
C SER A 98 11.99 26.34 1.09
N SER A 99 13.29 26.03 1.07
CA SER A 99 13.92 25.14 2.06
C SER A 99 13.79 25.61 3.52
N ALA A 100 13.61 26.91 3.71
CA ALA A 100 13.40 27.49 5.05
C ALA A 100 12.06 27.05 5.71
N GLN A 101 11.13 26.52 4.93
CA GLN A 101 9.82 26.03 5.43
C GLN A 101 9.92 24.64 6.07
N GLY A 102 11.09 23.99 6.02
CA GLY A 102 11.24 22.64 6.52
C GLY A 102 10.56 21.58 5.65
N THR A 103 10.42 20.37 6.15
CA THR A 103 9.68 19.31 5.45
C THR A 103 8.20 19.62 5.38
N MET A 104 7.61 19.46 4.21
CA MET A 104 6.18 19.70 3.98
C MET A 104 5.57 18.59 3.13
N VAL A 105 4.37 18.15 3.51
CA VAL A 105 3.52 17.30 2.67
C VAL A 105 2.25 18.07 2.32
N LYS A 106 1.77 17.89 1.09
CA LYS A 106 0.55 18.55 0.62
C LYS A 106 -0.20 17.63 -0.32
N ILE A 107 -1.49 17.41 -0.06
CA ILE A 107 -2.34 16.66 -0.98
C ILE A 107 -2.71 17.55 -2.16
N GLU A 108 -2.50 17.05 -3.37
CA GLU A 108 -2.81 17.73 -4.62
C GLU A 108 -4.18 17.31 -5.18
N ALA A 109 -4.51 16.02 -5.05
CA ALA A 109 -5.82 15.50 -5.44
C ALA A 109 -6.13 14.20 -4.69
N VAL A 110 -7.41 13.96 -4.43
CA VAL A 110 -7.98 12.69 -3.99
C VAL A 110 -9.20 12.36 -4.84
N GLU A 111 -9.25 11.13 -5.35
CA GLU A 111 -10.31 10.68 -6.24
C GLU A 111 -10.69 9.24 -5.94
N ALA A 112 -11.97 8.91 -6.06
CA ALA A 112 -12.47 7.55 -6.11
C ALA A 112 -13.06 7.32 -7.51
N HIS A 113 -12.50 6.39 -8.27
CA HIS A 113 -12.91 6.14 -9.64
C HIS A 113 -13.15 4.65 -9.92
N PRO A 114 -14.30 4.31 -10.50
CA PRO A 114 -15.43 5.19 -10.86
C PRO A 114 -16.16 5.74 -9.63
N ALA A 115 -16.83 6.87 -9.77
CA ALA A 115 -17.60 7.52 -8.70
C ALA A 115 -18.90 6.76 -8.34
N GLN A 116 -19.34 5.86 -9.22
CA GLN A 116 -20.48 4.97 -9.01
C GLN A 116 -20.07 3.54 -9.36
N VAL A 117 -20.33 2.60 -8.46
CA VAL A 117 -20.00 1.18 -8.59
C VAL A 117 -21.15 0.35 -8.06
N ARG A 118 -21.19 -0.93 -8.42
CA ARG A 118 -22.08 -1.93 -7.84
C ARG A 118 -21.36 -2.72 -6.74
N ALA A 119 -22.15 -3.33 -5.86
CA ALA A 119 -21.61 -4.31 -4.94
C ALA A 119 -20.86 -5.41 -5.72
N GLY A 120 -19.67 -5.79 -5.24
CA GLY A 120 -18.75 -6.71 -5.92
C GLY A 120 -17.80 -6.07 -6.94
N GLU A 121 -18.00 -4.83 -7.34
CA GLU A 121 -17.10 -4.13 -8.26
C GLU A 121 -15.93 -3.46 -7.54
N THR A 122 -14.95 -3.02 -8.33
CA THR A 122 -13.72 -2.37 -7.84
C THR A 122 -13.77 -0.87 -8.06
N VAL A 123 -13.41 -0.11 -7.03
CA VAL A 123 -13.14 1.32 -7.08
C VAL A 123 -11.66 1.58 -6.83
N ASN A 124 -11.03 2.44 -7.65
CA ASN A 124 -9.64 2.85 -7.45
C ASN A 124 -9.61 4.12 -6.58
N LEU A 125 -8.88 4.05 -5.48
CA LEU A 125 -8.65 5.15 -4.57
C LEU A 125 -7.33 5.84 -4.93
N ASN A 126 -7.44 6.95 -5.65
CA ASN A 126 -6.31 7.70 -6.18
C ASN A 126 -5.94 8.85 -5.25
N LEU A 127 -4.67 8.90 -4.87
CA LEU A 127 -4.07 9.93 -4.03
C LEU A 127 -2.89 10.54 -4.77
N ARG A 128 -2.91 11.86 -4.99
CA ARG A 128 -1.77 12.61 -5.48
C ARG A 128 -1.32 13.62 -4.43
N TYR A 129 -0.02 13.64 -4.14
CA TYR A 129 0.54 14.49 -3.09
C TYR A 129 1.97 14.92 -3.41
N ALA A 130 2.35 16.06 -2.85
CA ALA A 130 3.69 16.60 -2.87
C ALA A 130 4.43 16.24 -1.57
N VAL A 131 5.70 15.87 -1.71
CA VAL A 131 6.69 15.77 -0.64
C VAL A 131 7.77 16.81 -0.94
N LEU A 132 8.01 17.72 -0.03
CA LEU A 132 8.99 18.80 -0.17
C LEU A 132 9.92 18.78 1.04
N THR A 133 11.22 18.72 0.78
CA THR A 133 12.27 18.61 1.79
C THR A 133 13.30 19.72 1.61
N PRO A 134 13.92 20.21 2.70
CA PRO A 134 14.98 21.24 2.61
C PRO A 134 16.15 20.81 1.73
N ASN A 135 16.51 19.52 1.78
CA ASN A 135 17.54 18.94 0.94
C ASN A 135 16.90 18.12 -0.19
N PRO A 136 17.06 18.51 -1.48
CA PRO A 136 16.47 17.81 -2.62
C PRO A 136 16.91 16.34 -2.77
N GLN A 137 18.05 15.96 -2.19
CA GLN A 137 18.55 14.58 -2.21
C GLN A 137 18.02 13.73 -1.04
N GLN A 138 17.33 14.35 -0.10
CA GLN A 138 16.80 13.65 1.06
C GLN A 138 15.63 12.75 0.65
N THR A 139 15.68 11.50 1.16
CA THR A 139 14.56 10.56 1.11
C THR A 139 13.98 10.43 2.50
N ILE A 140 12.68 10.57 2.63
CA ILE A 140 11.98 10.51 3.92
C ILE A 140 10.93 9.41 3.93
N LEU A 141 10.60 8.91 5.12
CA LEU A 141 9.51 7.96 5.30
C LEU A 141 8.17 8.71 5.25
N VAL A 142 7.32 8.30 4.33
CA VAL A 142 5.96 8.81 4.14
C VAL A 142 4.96 7.72 4.51
N SER A 143 3.96 8.08 5.31
CA SER A 143 2.83 7.23 5.65
C SER A 143 1.58 7.73 4.94
N GLU A 144 0.99 6.88 4.09
CA GLU A 144 -0.28 7.11 3.39
C GLU A 144 -1.37 6.30 4.08
N ARG A 145 -2.44 6.93 4.52
CA ARG A 145 -3.57 6.25 5.13
C ARG A 145 -4.83 6.49 4.33
N ARG A 146 -5.63 5.47 4.14
CA ARG A 146 -6.95 5.52 3.50
C ARG A 146 -7.98 4.91 4.42
N GLN A 147 -8.98 5.71 4.79
CA GLN A 147 -10.10 5.29 5.63
C GLN A 147 -11.40 5.40 4.83
N VAL A 148 -12.18 4.33 4.81
CA VAL A 148 -13.47 4.27 4.15
C VAL A 148 -14.57 4.25 5.21
N PHE A 149 -15.57 5.12 5.04
CA PHE A 149 -16.68 5.29 5.96
C PHE A 149 -18.01 5.04 5.26
N VAL A 150 -18.92 4.37 5.96
CA VAL A 150 -20.33 4.22 5.60
C VAL A 150 -21.17 4.59 6.81
N ASN A 151 -22.14 5.49 6.63
CA ASN A 151 -23.01 5.94 7.72
C ASN A 151 -22.24 6.39 8.97
N GLY A 152 -21.09 7.03 8.79
CA GLY A 152 -20.25 7.51 9.88
C GLY A 152 -19.30 6.47 10.50
N SER A 153 -19.49 5.19 10.21
CA SER A 153 -18.65 4.10 10.72
C SER A 153 -17.48 3.81 9.78
N VAL A 154 -16.29 3.56 10.33
CA VAL A 154 -15.13 3.09 9.55
C VAL A 154 -15.38 1.66 9.13
N VAL A 155 -15.38 1.41 7.83
CA VAL A 155 -15.54 0.07 7.24
C VAL A 155 -14.26 -0.43 6.56
N GLY A 156 -13.26 0.44 6.36
CA GLY A 156 -11.95 0.09 5.85
C GLY A 156 -10.90 1.08 6.35
N ASP A 157 -9.70 0.60 6.69
CA ASP A 157 -8.57 1.43 7.12
C ASP A 157 -7.27 0.75 6.67
N THR A 158 -6.50 1.42 5.84
CA THR A 158 -5.21 0.93 5.37
C THR A 158 -4.14 1.99 5.53
N THR A 159 -2.95 1.55 5.86
CA THR A 159 -1.76 2.41 5.94
C THR A 159 -0.63 1.78 5.14
N LEU A 160 -0.07 2.56 4.23
CA LEU A 160 1.13 2.24 3.48
C LEU A 160 2.27 3.13 3.97
N GLN A 161 3.46 2.56 4.15
CA GLN A 161 4.68 3.32 4.41
C GLN A 161 5.66 3.13 3.26
N ALA A 162 6.22 4.22 2.74
CA ALA A 162 7.17 4.19 1.65
C ALA A 162 8.23 5.28 1.79
N GLN A 163 9.44 4.97 1.35
CA GLN A 163 10.53 5.94 1.26
C GLN A 163 10.32 6.82 0.02
N ARG A 164 10.30 8.14 0.20
CA ARG A 164 10.04 9.11 -0.87
C ARG A 164 11.13 10.17 -0.93
N PRO A 165 11.83 10.33 -2.06
CA PRO A 165 12.51 11.59 -2.35
C PRO A 165 11.50 12.69 -2.62
N GLY A 166 11.91 13.94 -2.48
CA GLY A 166 11.06 15.09 -2.77
C GLY A 166 10.49 15.08 -4.19
N GLY A 167 9.26 15.59 -4.34
CA GLY A 167 8.53 15.62 -5.59
C GLY A 167 7.03 15.34 -5.43
N SER A 168 6.29 15.28 -6.54
CA SER A 168 4.89 14.87 -6.54
C SER A 168 4.77 13.39 -6.85
N TRP A 169 3.92 12.71 -6.08
CA TRP A 169 3.68 11.28 -6.14
C TRP A 169 2.20 11.00 -6.41
N THR A 170 1.95 10.00 -7.22
CA THR A 170 0.61 9.43 -7.42
C THR A 170 0.61 8.01 -6.86
N SER A 171 -0.41 7.69 -6.08
CA SER A 171 -0.59 6.39 -5.45
C SER A 171 -2.04 5.96 -5.67
N SER A 172 -2.25 4.83 -6.35
CA SER A 172 -3.56 4.26 -6.67
C SER A 172 -3.72 2.93 -5.99
N GLN A 173 -4.81 2.75 -5.25
CA GLN A 173 -5.12 1.53 -4.53
C GLN A 173 -6.51 1.02 -4.94
N PRO A 174 -6.61 -0.15 -5.60
CA PRO A 174 -7.90 -0.76 -5.91
C PRO A 174 -8.55 -1.32 -4.63
N LEU A 175 -9.82 -1.02 -4.46
CA LEU A 175 -10.71 -1.54 -3.43
C LEU A 175 -11.84 -2.31 -4.11
N THR A 176 -11.82 -3.64 -4.03
CA THR A 176 -12.94 -4.48 -4.48
C THR A 176 -13.96 -4.60 -3.35
N LEU A 177 -15.18 -4.17 -3.63
CA LEU A 177 -16.28 -4.23 -2.66
C LEU A 177 -16.80 -5.68 -2.51
N PRO A 178 -17.29 -6.06 -1.33
CA PRO A 178 -17.99 -7.33 -1.19
C PRO A 178 -19.31 -7.33 -1.98
N GLY A 179 -19.76 -8.50 -2.44
CA GLY A 179 -21.00 -8.63 -3.18
C GLY A 179 -22.28 -8.26 -2.37
N ASN A 180 -22.14 -8.17 -1.05
CA ASN A 180 -23.17 -7.70 -0.12
C ASN A 180 -22.93 -6.28 0.40
N ALA A 181 -22.07 -5.49 -0.25
CA ALA A 181 -21.82 -4.10 0.13
C ALA A 181 -23.14 -3.32 0.22
N ALA A 182 -23.30 -2.55 1.28
CA ALA A 182 -24.49 -1.74 1.48
C ALA A 182 -24.59 -0.67 0.37
N SER A 183 -25.80 -0.49 -0.19
CA SER A 183 -26.05 0.61 -1.13
C SER A 183 -25.98 1.94 -0.40
N GLY A 184 -25.46 2.98 -1.07
CA GLY A 184 -25.39 4.33 -0.52
C GLY A 184 -24.04 5.00 -0.72
N GLY A 185 -23.84 6.11 -0.03
CA GLY A 185 -22.62 6.92 -0.11
C GLY A 185 -21.51 6.37 0.76
N TYR A 186 -20.32 6.22 0.17
CA TYR A 186 -19.08 5.86 0.84
C TYR A 186 -18.17 7.08 0.83
N ARG A 187 -17.75 7.54 1.99
CA ARG A 187 -16.79 8.63 2.15
C ARG A 187 -15.39 8.03 2.37
N VAL A 188 -14.42 8.54 1.66
CA VAL A 188 -13.01 8.13 1.77
C VAL A 188 -12.19 9.31 2.26
N VAL A 189 -11.50 9.13 3.39
CA VAL A 189 -10.52 10.10 3.89
C VAL A 189 -9.13 9.55 3.60
N MET A 190 -8.31 10.34 2.94
CA MET A 190 -6.92 10.02 2.65
C MET A 190 -6.01 11.01 3.35
N SER A 191 -5.02 10.51 4.06
CA SER A 191 -4.01 11.34 4.71
C SER A 191 -2.60 10.91 4.36
N VAL A 192 -1.71 11.89 4.34
CA VAL A 192 -0.27 11.71 4.11
C VAL A 192 0.48 12.37 5.25
N LYS A 193 1.38 11.62 5.88
CA LYS A 193 2.19 12.08 7.00
C LYS A 193 3.68 11.80 6.77
N ALA A 194 4.53 12.78 7.08
CA ALA A 194 5.98 12.65 7.07
C ALA A 194 6.62 13.67 8.03
N GLU A 195 7.63 13.25 8.79
CA GLU A 195 8.45 14.12 9.66
C GLU A 195 7.64 15.17 10.46
N GLY A 196 6.52 14.75 11.06
CA GLY A 196 5.68 15.63 11.90
C GLY A 196 4.68 16.49 11.13
N THR A 197 4.72 16.51 9.78
CA THR A 197 3.71 17.19 8.97
C THR A 197 2.65 16.19 8.50
N GLU A 198 1.40 16.63 8.39
CA GLU A 198 0.29 15.82 7.92
C GLU A 198 -0.67 16.65 7.08
N ALA A 199 -1.15 16.06 5.99
CA ALA A 199 -2.20 16.60 5.15
C ALA A 199 -3.31 15.56 5.00
N SER A 200 -4.58 16.01 4.96
CA SER A 200 -5.74 15.12 4.82
C SER A 200 -6.76 15.75 3.89
N GLN A 201 -7.36 14.95 3.02
CA GLN A 201 -8.48 15.32 2.16
C GLN A 201 -9.46 14.15 2.04
N GLN A 202 -10.67 14.45 1.59
CA GLN A 202 -11.72 13.45 1.42
C GLN A 202 -12.32 13.47 0.02
N THR A 203 -12.79 12.30 -0.41
CA THR A 203 -13.61 12.07 -1.60
C THR A 203 -14.74 11.12 -1.26
N ALA A 204 -15.61 10.82 -2.23
CA ALA A 204 -16.70 9.90 -2.04
C ALA A 204 -17.01 9.13 -3.32
N PHE A 205 -17.63 7.96 -3.18
CA PHE A 205 -18.25 7.21 -4.26
C PHE A 205 -19.59 6.64 -3.79
N THR A 206 -20.40 6.19 -4.73
CA THR A 206 -21.73 5.62 -4.43
C THR A 206 -21.78 4.17 -4.85
N VAL A 207 -22.35 3.32 -3.98
CA VAL A 207 -22.61 1.91 -4.27
C VAL A 207 -24.09 1.76 -4.60
N SER A 208 -24.39 1.22 -5.79
CA SER A 208 -25.72 0.80 -6.22
C SER A 208 -25.91 -0.71 -6.07
N ARG A 209 -27.14 -1.14 -6.08
CA ARG A 209 -27.49 -2.56 -6.18
C ARG A 209 -27.41 -3.05 -7.61
#